data_7fdf7fc8bba389096809019d19d4c850
#
_entry.id   7fdf7fc8bba389096809019d19d4c850
#
_cell.length_a   1.000
_cell.length_b   1.000
_cell.length_c   1.000
_cell.angle_alpha   90.00
_cell.angle_beta   90.00
_cell.angle_gamma   90.00
#
_symmetry.space_group_name_H-M   'P 1'
#
loop_
_entity.id
_entity.type
_entity.pdbx_description
1 polymer ?
#
loop_
_entity_poly.entity_id
_entity_poly.type
_entity_poly.pdbx_seq_one_letter_code
_entity_poly.pdbx_strand_id
1 'polypeptide(L)'
;MLDDDKPDYFLADDEPGTHEPVAPGSKNVIDFGTTGESGIDNESGRDLRSSVATRKRMPKALIMVLIAAIGVAVIAFYVRYCNPYAQDAAMRAYVVNVEKRGLIFKTYEAQILSADELHDTTHVYSQPLEFTVADEATAHALQDLQGRKKPVTIRYEKYYATLPWRGASKFIITSVE
;
A
#
# COMPACT_ATOMS: atom_id res chain seq x y z
N MET A 1 -48.67 -9.67 14.69
CA MET A 1 -47.98 -10.46 15.73
C MET A 1 -46.55 -10.52 15.25
N LEU A 2 -45.79 -9.53 15.60
CA LEU A 2 -44.39 -9.28 15.18
C LEU A 2 -43.60 -9.32 16.49
N ASP A 3 -42.80 -10.35 16.65
CA ASP A 3 -41.85 -10.45 17.74
C ASP A 3 -40.58 -9.70 17.36
N ASP A 4 -40.36 -8.58 18.09
CA ASP A 4 -39.14 -7.82 18.13
C ASP A 4 -38.19 -8.44 19.17
N ASP A 5 -37.33 -9.33 18.71
CA ASP A 5 -36.21 -9.85 19.52
C ASP A 5 -34.93 -9.10 19.14
N LYS A 6 -34.73 -7.95 19.77
CA LYS A 6 -33.43 -7.25 19.79
C LYS A 6 -32.70 -7.62 21.07
N PRO A 7 -31.51 -8.21 21.03
CA PRO A 7 -30.68 -8.37 22.21
C PRO A 7 -30.08 -7.02 22.62
N ASP A 8 -30.44 -6.59 23.83
CA ASP A 8 -29.86 -5.45 24.53
C ASP A 8 -28.45 -5.80 25.03
N TYR A 9 -27.44 -5.19 24.40
CA TYR A 9 -26.03 -5.34 24.79
C TYR A 9 -25.49 -4.23 25.68
N PHE A 10 -26.33 -3.43 26.34
CA PHE A 10 -25.90 -2.33 27.20
C PHE A 10 -26.50 -2.45 28.61
N LEU A 11 -26.01 -3.41 29.37
CA LEU A 11 -26.04 -3.32 30.84
C LEU A 11 -24.66 -3.77 31.32
N ALA A 12 -23.75 -2.84 31.42
CA ALA A 12 -22.54 -2.99 32.19
C ALA A 12 -22.86 -2.63 33.63
N ASP A 13 -22.77 -3.62 34.49
CA ASP A 13 -22.90 -3.48 35.94
C ASP A 13 -21.76 -2.65 36.48
N ASP A 14 -22.10 -1.48 37.03
CA ASP A 14 -21.23 -0.68 37.88
C ASP A 14 -21.09 -1.37 39.25
N GLU A 15 -20.00 -2.08 39.47
CA GLU A 15 -19.59 -2.49 40.78
C GLU A 15 -18.80 -1.33 41.47
N PRO A 16 -19.19 -0.93 42.71
CA PRO A 16 -18.48 0.10 43.43
C PRO A 16 -17.20 -0.47 44.06
N GLY A 17 -16.07 -0.10 43.45
CA GLY A 17 -14.74 -0.40 44.00
C GLY A 17 -14.52 0.31 45.33
N THR A 18 -14.32 -0.46 46.36
CA THR A 18 -13.90 -0.08 47.69
C THR A 18 -12.57 0.65 47.66
N HIS A 19 -12.62 1.95 48.02
CA HIS A 19 -11.43 2.75 48.29
C HIS A 19 -10.82 2.36 49.64
N GLU A 20 -9.66 1.71 49.63
CA GLU A 20 -8.80 1.65 50.79
C GLU A 20 -8.02 2.97 50.98
N PRO A 21 -7.94 3.50 52.22
CA PRO A 21 -7.22 4.76 52.47
C PRO A 21 -5.70 4.53 52.52
N VAL A 22 -4.99 5.20 51.59
CA VAL A 22 -3.54 5.26 51.62
C VAL A 22 -3.06 6.18 52.73
N ALA A 23 -2.26 5.64 53.64
CA ALA A 23 -1.63 6.36 54.73
C ALA A 23 -0.67 7.46 54.24
N PRO A 24 -0.60 8.65 54.91
CA PRO A 24 0.33 9.69 54.58
C PRO A 24 1.66 9.47 55.31
N GLY A 25 2.76 9.42 54.60
CA GLY A 25 4.05 9.48 55.26
C GLY A 25 5.24 8.98 54.49
N SER A 26 5.78 9.75 53.58
CA SER A 26 7.22 9.76 53.33
C SER A 26 7.62 11.12 52.74
N LYS A 27 8.06 12.00 53.62
CA LYS A 27 8.73 13.26 53.29
C LYS A 27 10.15 12.92 52.81
N ASN A 28 10.44 13.03 51.55
CA ASN A 28 11.79 13.11 51.05
C ASN A 28 12.35 14.50 51.39
N VAL A 29 13.02 14.56 52.54
CA VAL A 29 13.83 15.71 52.97
C VAL A 29 15.12 15.68 52.16
N ILE A 30 15.31 16.65 51.30
CA ILE A 30 16.60 16.94 50.67
C ILE A 30 17.43 17.67 51.72
N ASP A 31 18.37 16.95 52.33
CA ASP A 31 19.33 17.50 53.27
C ASP A 31 20.52 18.09 52.52
N PHE A 32 20.64 19.41 52.55
CA PHE A 32 21.83 20.14 52.15
C PHE A 32 22.77 20.22 53.37
N GLY A 33 23.50 19.14 53.63
CA GLY A 33 24.51 19.07 54.66
C GLY A 33 25.87 19.60 54.23
N THR A 34 26.25 20.59 54.90
CA THR A 34 27.48 21.37 55.03
C THR A 34 28.72 20.51 55.32
N THR A 35 29.84 20.85 54.62
CA THR A 35 31.27 20.79 55.03
C THR A 35 31.71 19.80 56.12
N GLY A 36 32.73 19.02 55.77
CA GLY A 36 33.60 18.29 56.70
C GLY A 36 34.55 17.32 56.02
N GLU A 37 35.67 17.77 55.65
CA GLU A 37 37.08 17.34 55.75
C GLU A 37 37.40 15.86 56.03
N SER A 38 38.34 15.40 55.19
CA SER A 38 39.37 14.38 55.39
C SER A 38 39.04 12.91 55.42
N GLY A 39 39.72 12.22 54.52
CA GLY A 39 40.21 10.89 54.86
C GLY A 39 40.02 9.81 53.81
N ILE A 40 40.97 9.70 52.91
CA ILE A 40 41.68 8.44 52.58
C ILE A 40 40.87 7.28 51.98
N ASP A 41 41.22 6.98 50.72
CA ASP A 41 41.37 5.66 50.07
C ASP A 41 40.15 4.76 49.91
N ASN A 42 39.78 4.58 48.71
CA ASN A 42 39.87 3.34 47.95
C ASN A 42 38.85 3.26 46.81
N GLU A 43 39.39 3.24 45.62
CA GLU A 43 39.19 2.20 44.63
C GLU A 43 37.80 1.58 44.58
N SER A 44 36.98 2.13 43.75
CA SER A 44 36.08 1.47 42.80
C SER A 44 35.29 2.53 42.05
N GLY A 45 36.01 3.31 41.27
CA GLY A 45 35.41 4.15 40.24
C GLY A 45 34.76 3.28 39.21
N ARG A 46 33.53 2.85 39.46
CA ARG A 46 32.64 2.48 38.36
C ARG A 46 32.31 3.76 37.62
N ASP A 47 33.15 4.01 36.62
CA ASP A 47 32.87 4.97 35.57
C ASP A 47 31.47 4.75 35.03
N LEU A 48 30.51 5.46 35.60
CA LEU A 48 29.28 5.79 34.88
C LEU A 48 29.64 6.78 33.76
N ARG A 49 30.52 6.33 32.86
CA ARG A 49 30.60 6.95 31.55
C ARG A 49 29.24 6.84 30.95
N SER A 50 28.47 7.92 31.13
CA SER A 50 27.37 8.22 30.24
C SER A 50 27.87 7.88 28.84
N SER A 51 27.36 6.80 28.27
CA SER A 51 27.55 6.48 26.87
C SER A 51 26.85 7.59 26.06
N VAL A 52 27.56 8.71 25.94
CA VAL A 52 27.28 9.66 24.89
C VAL A 52 27.37 8.82 23.62
N ALA A 53 26.22 8.45 23.08
CA ALA A 53 26.11 7.76 21.81
C ALA A 53 26.87 8.63 20.81
N THR A 54 28.12 8.30 20.61
CA THR A 54 28.98 8.92 19.60
C THR A 54 28.26 8.58 18.28
N ARG A 55 27.56 9.55 17.76
CA ARG A 55 26.92 9.48 16.43
C ARG A 55 28.06 9.18 15.45
N LYS A 56 28.32 7.89 15.22
CA LYS A 56 29.32 7.42 14.28
C LYS A 56 29.02 8.08 12.95
N ARG A 57 29.80 9.10 12.61
CA ARG A 57 29.68 9.77 11.30
C ARG A 57 29.88 8.69 10.26
N MET A 58 28.83 8.39 9.50
CA MET A 58 28.93 7.40 8.43
C MET A 58 30.09 7.76 7.51
N PRO A 59 30.98 6.80 7.21
CA PRO A 59 32.09 7.08 6.31
C PRO A 59 31.55 7.56 4.97
N LYS A 60 32.15 8.58 4.39
CA LYS A 60 31.73 9.19 3.11
C LYS A 60 31.55 8.14 2.01
N ALA A 61 32.37 7.09 2.02
CA ALA A 61 32.25 5.96 1.11
C ALA A 61 30.89 5.23 1.24
N LEU A 62 30.38 5.03 2.44
CA LEU A 62 29.11 4.36 2.69
C LEU A 62 27.93 5.22 2.18
N ILE A 63 28.03 6.54 2.32
CA ILE A 63 27.04 7.47 1.78
C ILE A 63 27.02 7.39 0.23
N MET A 64 28.20 7.36 -0.40
CA MET A 64 28.30 7.24 -1.86
C MET A 64 27.71 5.92 -2.37
N VAL A 65 27.97 4.81 -1.69
CA VAL A 65 27.37 3.50 -2.03
C VAL A 65 25.84 3.53 -1.87
N LEU A 66 25.35 4.17 -0.81
CA LEU A 66 23.91 4.30 -0.59
C LEU A 66 23.24 5.12 -1.71
N ILE A 67 23.84 6.24 -2.11
CA ILE A 67 23.33 7.07 -3.21
C ILE A 67 23.32 6.26 -4.51
N ALA A 68 24.39 5.54 -4.81
CA ALA A 68 24.46 4.68 -5.99
C ALA A 68 23.38 3.59 -5.96
N ALA A 69 23.17 2.92 -4.82
CA ALA A 69 22.13 1.92 -4.64
C ALA A 69 20.72 2.49 -4.85
N ILE A 70 20.45 3.69 -4.32
CA ILE A 70 19.17 4.39 -4.53
C ILE A 70 18.99 4.73 -6.00
N GLY A 71 20.03 5.21 -6.68
CA GLY A 71 19.98 5.50 -8.12
C GLY A 71 19.60 4.27 -8.95
N VAL A 72 20.23 3.14 -8.68
CA VAL A 72 19.90 1.86 -9.35
C VAL A 72 18.46 1.43 -9.06
N ALA A 73 18.02 1.57 -7.80
CA ALA A 73 16.65 1.24 -7.42
C ALA A 73 15.61 2.10 -8.14
N VAL A 74 15.87 3.40 -8.28
CA VAL A 74 14.98 4.34 -9.01
C VAL A 74 14.90 3.96 -10.50
N ILE A 75 16.03 3.64 -11.12
CA ILE A 75 16.05 3.22 -12.54
C ILE A 75 15.29 1.90 -12.71
N ALA A 76 15.53 0.93 -11.84
CA ALA A 76 14.82 -0.35 -11.87
C ALA A 76 13.31 -0.17 -11.68
N PHE A 77 12.91 0.71 -10.75
CA PHE A 77 11.51 1.07 -10.53
C PHE A 77 10.90 1.70 -11.79
N TYR A 78 11.58 2.68 -12.40
CA TYR A 78 11.10 3.33 -13.61
C TYR A 78 10.88 2.34 -14.75
N VAL A 79 11.88 1.49 -15.03
CA VAL A 79 11.79 0.49 -16.11
C VAL A 79 10.65 -0.50 -15.84
N ARG A 80 10.47 -0.94 -14.58
CA ARG A 80 9.47 -1.93 -14.23
C ARG A 80 8.04 -1.42 -14.28
N TYR A 81 7.81 -0.16 -13.86
CA TYR A 81 6.46 0.38 -13.65
C TYR A 81 6.05 1.45 -14.64
N CYS A 82 7.00 2.21 -15.18
CA CYS A 82 6.68 3.35 -16.06
C CYS A 82 6.92 3.06 -17.53
N ASN A 83 7.81 2.11 -17.86
CA ASN A 83 8.15 1.84 -19.23
C ASN A 83 7.35 0.62 -19.76
N PRO A 84 6.49 0.77 -20.78
CA PRO A 84 5.83 -0.36 -21.41
C PRO A 84 6.84 -1.19 -22.22
N TYR A 85 6.80 -2.50 -22.09
CA TYR A 85 7.63 -3.37 -22.90
C TYR A 85 7.02 -3.70 -24.27
N ALA A 86 5.72 -3.47 -24.44
CA ALA A 86 5.06 -3.52 -25.72
C ALA A 86 4.10 -2.33 -25.84
N GLN A 87 4.20 -1.60 -26.94
CA GLN A 87 3.38 -0.44 -27.28
C GLN A 87 2.55 -0.74 -28.53
N ASP A 88 1.43 -0.05 -28.65
CA ASP A 88 0.54 -0.14 -29.83
C ASP A 88 0.12 -1.58 -30.20
N ALA A 89 0.03 -2.46 -29.23
CA ALA A 89 -0.52 -3.76 -29.48
C ALA A 89 -2.02 -3.61 -29.81
N ALA A 90 -2.46 -4.18 -30.93
CA ALA A 90 -3.85 -4.13 -31.34
C ALA A 90 -4.46 -5.53 -31.31
N MET A 91 -5.71 -5.63 -30.86
CA MET A 91 -6.49 -6.86 -30.93
C MET A 91 -7.94 -6.57 -31.27
N ARG A 92 -8.58 -7.52 -31.95
CA ARG A 92 -10.01 -7.53 -32.16
C ARG A 92 -10.69 -8.22 -31.00
N ALA A 93 -11.68 -7.56 -30.40
CA ALA A 93 -12.28 -8.08 -29.19
C ALA A 93 -13.73 -7.62 -29.00
N TYR A 94 -14.43 -8.32 -28.13
CA TYR A 94 -15.76 -7.98 -27.66
C TYR A 94 -15.66 -7.43 -26.24
N VAL A 95 -16.33 -6.31 -26.00
CA VAL A 95 -16.40 -5.70 -24.67
C VAL A 95 -17.49 -6.40 -23.88
N VAL A 96 -17.09 -7.08 -22.81
CA VAL A 96 -18.01 -7.82 -21.93
C VAL A 96 -18.56 -6.91 -20.84
N ASN A 97 -17.66 -6.26 -20.10
CA ASN A 97 -18.01 -5.38 -19.00
C ASN A 97 -16.99 -4.27 -18.83
N VAL A 98 -17.45 -3.09 -18.44
CA VAL A 98 -16.58 -1.96 -18.09
C VAL A 98 -17.10 -1.39 -16.79
N GLU A 99 -16.27 -1.39 -15.77
CA GLU A 99 -16.66 -0.91 -14.44
C GLU A 99 -15.57 -0.06 -13.81
N LYS A 100 -15.96 0.83 -12.91
CA LYS A 100 -15.03 1.62 -12.11
C LYS A 100 -14.78 0.90 -10.80
N ARG A 101 -13.57 0.37 -10.64
CA ARG A 101 -13.12 -0.37 -9.45
C ARG A 101 -12.12 0.44 -8.64
N GLY A 102 -11.98 0.09 -7.37
CA GLY A 102 -10.96 0.60 -6.48
C GLY A 102 -11.53 1.21 -5.21
N LEU A 103 -10.84 1.00 -4.10
CA LEU A 103 -11.24 1.49 -2.79
C LEU A 103 -10.75 2.94 -2.58
N ILE A 104 -9.45 3.17 -2.78
CA ILE A 104 -8.79 4.47 -2.62
C ILE A 104 -8.60 5.13 -3.98
N PHE A 105 -8.01 4.41 -4.92
CA PHE A 105 -7.80 4.84 -6.30
C PHE A 105 -8.85 4.15 -7.17
N LYS A 106 -9.70 4.95 -7.80
CA LYS A 106 -10.76 4.43 -8.67
C LYS A 106 -10.24 4.46 -10.11
N THR A 107 -10.09 3.29 -10.70
CA THR A 107 -9.67 3.09 -12.09
C THR A 107 -10.78 2.39 -12.87
N TYR A 108 -10.84 2.63 -14.17
CA TYR A 108 -11.76 1.91 -15.05
C TYR A 108 -11.13 0.60 -15.48
N GLU A 109 -11.82 -0.51 -15.22
CA GLU A 109 -11.40 -1.86 -15.59
C GLU A 109 -12.37 -2.43 -16.61
N ALA A 110 -11.84 -2.90 -17.73
CA ALA A 110 -12.62 -3.50 -18.81
C ALA A 110 -12.33 -5.00 -18.88
N GLN A 111 -13.39 -5.79 -18.93
CA GLN A 111 -13.32 -7.21 -19.24
C GLN A 111 -13.59 -7.39 -20.72
N ILE A 112 -12.66 -8.00 -21.40
CA ILE A 112 -12.62 -8.06 -22.85
C ILE A 112 -12.36 -9.49 -23.28
N LEU A 113 -13.11 -9.94 -24.29
CA LEU A 113 -12.98 -11.26 -24.87
C LEU A 113 -12.38 -11.14 -26.27
N SER A 114 -11.25 -11.82 -26.50
CA SER A 114 -10.60 -11.84 -27.82
C SER A 114 -11.50 -12.46 -28.88
N ALA A 115 -11.62 -11.80 -30.03
CA ALA A 115 -12.39 -12.34 -31.15
C ALA A 115 -11.73 -13.58 -31.75
N ASP A 116 -10.40 -13.67 -31.71
CA ASP A 116 -9.64 -14.80 -32.26
C ASP A 116 -9.84 -16.06 -31.41
N GLU A 117 -9.95 -15.93 -30.07
CA GLU A 117 -10.22 -17.05 -29.17
C GLU A 117 -11.64 -17.62 -29.33
N LEU A 118 -12.61 -16.80 -29.74
CA LEU A 118 -13.98 -17.27 -30.00
C LEU A 118 -14.09 -18.11 -31.26
N HIS A 119 -13.16 -17.96 -32.18
CA HIS A 119 -13.12 -18.78 -33.41
C HIS A 119 -12.36 -20.09 -33.25
N ASP A 120 -11.59 -20.22 -32.18
CA ASP A 120 -10.85 -21.45 -31.86
C ASP A 120 -11.74 -22.41 -31.07
N THR A 121 -12.31 -23.39 -31.77
CA THR A 121 -13.19 -24.42 -31.19
C THR A 121 -12.46 -25.43 -30.30
N THR A 122 -11.14 -25.33 -30.20
CA THR A 122 -10.33 -26.22 -29.33
C THR A 122 -10.32 -25.78 -27.88
N HIS A 123 -10.60 -24.50 -27.58
CA HIS A 123 -10.70 -23.97 -26.24
C HIS A 123 -12.16 -23.75 -25.83
N VAL A 124 -12.67 -24.65 -24.97
CA VAL A 124 -14.07 -24.64 -24.51
C VAL A 124 -14.37 -23.48 -23.55
N TYR A 125 -13.36 -22.81 -23.02
CA TYR A 125 -13.49 -21.71 -22.06
C TYR A 125 -12.59 -20.55 -22.44
N SER A 126 -13.11 -19.57 -23.16
CA SER A 126 -12.46 -18.26 -23.31
C SER A 126 -12.64 -17.46 -22.03
N GLN A 127 -11.57 -17.23 -21.30
CA GLN A 127 -11.62 -16.36 -20.13
C GLN A 127 -11.51 -14.90 -20.58
N PRO A 128 -12.37 -14.00 -20.05
CA PRO A 128 -12.22 -12.59 -20.34
C PRO A 128 -10.90 -12.05 -19.79
N LEU A 129 -10.19 -11.34 -20.63
CA LEU A 129 -8.95 -10.65 -20.25
C LEU A 129 -9.32 -9.35 -19.55
N GLU A 130 -8.63 -9.06 -18.44
CA GLU A 130 -8.81 -7.80 -17.69
C GLU A 130 -7.82 -6.76 -18.20
N PHE A 131 -8.34 -5.60 -18.55
CA PHE A 131 -7.60 -4.41 -18.99
C PHE A 131 -7.94 -3.23 -18.13
N THR A 132 -6.95 -2.40 -17.83
CA THR A 132 -7.19 -1.07 -17.26
C THR A 132 -7.36 -0.06 -18.39
N VAL A 133 -8.28 0.87 -18.25
CA VAL A 133 -8.50 1.95 -19.22
C VAL A 133 -7.84 3.22 -18.72
N ALA A 134 -6.94 3.78 -19.54
CA ALA A 134 -6.13 4.94 -19.14
C ALA A 134 -6.96 6.22 -19.00
N ASP A 135 -7.95 6.40 -19.86
CA ASP A 135 -8.73 7.62 -19.99
C ASP A 135 -10.23 7.40 -19.79
N GLU A 136 -10.89 8.34 -19.16
CA GLU A 136 -12.34 8.29 -18.89
C GLU A 136 -13.17 8.35 -20.19
N ALA A 137 -12.73 9.13 -21.17
CA ALA A 137 -13.41 9.19 -22.47
C ALA A 137 -13.38 7.84 -23.19
N THR A 138 -12.23 7.16 -23.17
CA THR A 138 -12.08 5.81 -23.70
C THR A 138 -12.94 4.79 -22.93
N ALA A 139 -13.05 4.95 -21.61
CA ALA A 139 -13.91 4.10 -20.78
C ALA A 139 -15.38 4.24 -21.16
N HIS A 140 -15.87 5.46 -21.37
CA HIS A 140 -17.25 5.69 -21.82
C HIS A 140 -17.49 5.15 -23.23
N ALA A 141 -16.54 5.34 -24.14
CA ALA A 141 -16.65 4.75 -25.48
C ALA A 141 -16.73 3.22 -25.41
N LEU A 142 -15.96 2.58 -24.54
CA LEU A 142 -16.06 1.13 -24.30
C LEU A 142 -17.40 0.73 -23.67
N GLN A 143 -17.94 1.53 -22.74
CA GLN A 143 -19.26 1.28 -22.15
C GLN A 143 -20.37 1.33 -23.20
N ASP A 144 -20.32 2.26 -24.15
CA ASP A 144 -21.25 2.35 -25.26
C ASP A 144 -21.19 1.15 -26.21
N LEU A 145 -20.05 0.48 -26.25
CA LEU A 145 -19.80 -0.72 -27.04
C LEU A 145 -20.15 -2.02 -26.30
N GLN A 146 -20.41 -1.93 -25.01
CA GLN A 146 -20.73 -3.07 -24.17
C GLN A 146 -21.99 -3.79 -24.68
N GLY A 147 -21.87 -5.11 -24.76
CA GLY A 147 -22.98 -5.95 -25.21
C GLY A 147 -23.27 -5.91 -26.74
N ARG A 148 -22.48 -5.13 -27.49
CA ARG A 148 -22.59 -5.17 -28.95
C ARG A 148 -21.99 -6.46 -29.52
N LYS A 149 -22.67 -7.06 -30.47
CA LYS A 149 -22.23 -8.30 -31.15
C LYS A 149 -21.13 -8.07 -32.20
N LYS A 150 -20.61 -6.85 -32.32
CA LYS A 150 -19.54 -6.53 -33.28
C LYS A 150 -18.22 -6.42 -32.56
N PRO A 151 -17.16 -7.09 -33.05
CA PRO A 151 -15.84 -6.89 -32.47
C PRO A 151 -15.32 -5.50 -32.79
N VAL A 152 -14.62 -4.91 -31.85
CA VAL A 152 -13.95 -3.61 -31.96
C VAL A 152 -12.45 -3.81 -31.90
N THR A 153 -11.70 -2.95 -32.55
CA THR A 153 -10.23 -2.97 -32.47
C THR A 153 -9.80 -2.14 -31.27
N ILE A 154 -9.07 -2.76 -30.37
CA ILE A 154 -8.55 -2.14 -29.15
C ILE A 154 -7.05 -2.03 -29.27
N ARG A 155 -6.50 -0.83 -29.02
CA ARG A 155 -5.07 -0.63 -28.88
C ARG A 155 -4.70 -0.57 -27.41
N TYR A 156 -3.63 -1.25 -27.03
CA TYR A 156 -3.21 -1.33 -25.65
C TYR A 156 -1.70 -1.44 -25.50
N GLU A 157 -1.24 -1.07 -24.34
CA GLU A 157 0.15 -1.18 -23.92
C GLU A 157 0.31 -2.26 -22.84
N LYS A 158 1.48 -2.91 -22.82
CA LYS A 158 1.81 -3.94 -21.84
C LYS A 158 2.93 -3.45 -20.94
N TYR A 159 2.70 -3.57 -19.64
CA TYR A 159 3.69 -3.23 -18.59
C TYR A 159 4.15 -4.47 -17.84
N TYR A 160 5.35 -4.44 -17.29
CA TYR A 160 5.85 -5.52 -16.43
C TYR A 160 5.08 -5.60 -15.12
N ALA A 161 4.73 -4.44 -14.56
CA ALA A 161 3.94 -4.33 -13.35
C ALA A 161 3.11 -3.04 -13.36
N THR A 162 2.04 -2.99 -12.57
CA THR A 162 1.21 -1.80 -12.39
C THR A 162 1.33 -1.26 -10.99
N LEU A 163 0.98 0.01 -10.84
CA LEU A 163 0.86 0.68 -9.55
C LEU A 163 -0.63 0.82 -9.18
N PRO A 164 -1.00 0.73 -7.90
CA PRO A 164 -2.40 0.71 -7.47
C PRO A 164 -3.24 1.90 -7.95
N TRP A 165 -2.60 3.05 -8.20
CA TRP A 165 -3.28 4.26 -8.72
C TRP A 165 -3.41 4.29 -10.24
N ARG A 166 -2.70 3.41 -10.94
CA ARG A 166 -2.71 3.34 -12.40
C ARG A 166 -3.72 2.32 -12.92
N GLY A 167 -3.97 1.25 -12.16
CA GLY A 167 -4.93 0.22 -12.50
C GLY A 167 -4.59 -1.14 -11.89
N ALA A 168 -5.52 -2.07 -12.00
CA ALA A 168 -5.35 -3.43 -11.51
C ALA A 168 -4.62 -4.31 -12.53
N SER A 169 -4.82 -4.06 -13.84
CA SER A 169 -4.24 -4.86 -14.91
C SER A 169 -2.91 -4.28 -15.43
N LYS A 170 -2.03 -5.16 -15.90
CA LYS A 170 -0.78 -4.82 -16.61
C LYS A 170 -1.01 -4.38 -18.07
N PHE A 171 -2.22 -4.60 -18.56
CA PHE A 171 -2.64 -4.22 -19.90
C PHE A 171 -3.45 -2.94 -19.81
N ILE A 172 -3.02 -1.89 -20.47
CA ILE A 172 -3.66 -0.58 -20.41
C ILE A 172 -4.17 -0.22 -21.80
N ILE A 173 -5.48 0.00 -21.92
CA ILE A 173 -6.10 0.43 -23.17
C ILE A 173 -5.81 1.90 -23.37
N THR A 174 -5.31 2.23 -24.56
CA THR A 174 -4.99 3.59 -24.98
C THR A 174 -6.03 4.15 -25.96
N SER A 175 -6.58 3.32 -26.82
CA SER A 175 -7.62 3.76 -27.77
C SER A 175 -8.50 2.60 -28.24
N VAL A 176 -9.66 2.95 -28.76
CA VAL A 176 -10.68 2.02 -29.33
C VAL A 176 -11.06 2.55 -30.71
N GLU A 177 -11.10 1.64 -31.71
CA GLU A 177 -11.45 1.91 -33.12
C GLU A 177 -12.62 1.01 -33.57
#